data_975280c5cff4a4cf74653b4137cae776
#
_entry.id   975280c5cff4a4cf74653b4137cae776
#
_cell.length_a   1.000
_cell.length_b   1.000
_cell.length_c   1.000
_cell.angle_alpha   90.00
_cell.angle_beta   90.00
_cell.angle_gamma   90.00
#
_symmetry.space_group_name_H-M   'P 1'
#
loop_
_entity.id
_entity.type
_entity.pdbx_description
1 polymer ?
#
loop_
_entity_poly.entity_id
_entity_poly.type
_entity_poly.pdbx_seq_one_letter_code
_entity_poly.pdbx_strand_id
1 'polypeptide(L)'
;MKTNITFTFCLLFAFNCFAQSYTSYRTGSSFSINTTPQGGSCLMGGASESDEAMQWFLQRANGGDVLVLRASGSDGYNNYMYSDLGVTINSVETIVFNNSSASSETYIHQRIEEAEAIWFAGGDQWNYVSYWRNTSIQNLINDAVMNRNVVIGGTSAGMAILGGHYFSAENGTITSAEALTNPYRTDATVSSEPFLENWFLTDVITDTHYDDPDRRGRHAAFLARIITDNSGSDIVPKGIACDEYTAVCIDDVGLARVFGGYPTYDDNAYFIRPNCELTDMLPETCMANTALHWDKGGVALKVYKIKGTLEGTNTFDLSDWQTGSGGVWEHWSVNNGTFVASAGTQINCILSVDELEKTTVKIYPNPVKSNLVVSAEKPIQTIELLDGFGRIVLKKEVSNMQETTLQMSKLSSGTYFLKVRINNTIILKKVIK
;
A
#
# COMPACT_ATOMS: atom_id res chain seq x y z
N MET A 1 -1.40 -66.83 55.71
CA MET A 1 -0.76 -66.12 54.57
C MET A 1 -1.59 -64.87 54.26
N LYS A 2 -1.05 -63.67 54.55
CA LYS A 2 -1.70 -62.42 54.17
C LYS A 2 -0.96 -61.90 52.94
N THR A 3 -1.66 -61.91 51.83
CA THR A 3 -1.11 -61.37 50.55
C THR A 3 -1.31 -59.85 50.50
N ASN A 4 -0.24 -59.10 50.59
CA ASN A 4 -0.25 -57.61 50.37
C ASN A 4 -0.25 -57.35 48.87
N ILE A 5 -1.30 -56.71 48.33
CA ILE A 5 -1.39 -56.24 46.98
C ILE A 5 -0.94 -54.78 47.03
N THR A 6 0.27 -54.47 46.46
CA THR A 6 0.79 -53.13 46.27
C THR A 6 0.24 -52.59 44.98
N PHE A 7 -0.61 -51.55 45.06
CA PHE A 7 -1.10 -50.83 43.90
C PHE A 7 -0.07 -49.76 43.51
N THR A 8 0.63 -49.94 42.39
CA THR A 8 1.51 -48.92 41.81
C THR A 8 0.68 -47.97 40.98
N PHE A 9 0.53 -46.72 41.43
CA PHE A 9 -0.15 -45.65 40.71
C PHE A 9 0.84 -45.07 39.69
N CYS A 10 0.70 -45.42 38.41
CA CYS A 10 1.45 -44.76 37.34
C CYS A 10 0.79 -43.41 37.02
N LEU A 11 1.43 -42.31 37.43
CA LEU A 11 1.05 -40.95 37.02
C LEU A 11 1.48 -40.74 35.57
N LEU A 12 0.54 -40.81 34.62
CA LEU A 12 0.74 -40.39 33.24
C LEU A 12 0.79 -38.86 33.18
N PHE A 13 1.98 -38.29 33.12
CA PHE A 13 2.15 -36.90 32.73
C PHE A 13 1.88 -36.77 31.23
N ALA A 14 0.70 -36.29 30.85
CA ALA A 14 0.44 -35.82 29.50
C ALA A 14 1.23 -34.54 29.28
N PHE A 15 2.38 -34.63 28.62
CA PHE A 15 3.05 -33.47 28.06
C PHE A 15 2.19 -32.90 26.92
N ASN A 16 1.45 -31.85 27.20
CA ASN A 16 0.87 -31.03 26.13
C ASN A 16 2.04 -30.34 25.39
N CYS A 17 2.46 -30.94 24.30
CA CYS A 17 3.38 -30.29 23.35
C CYS A 17 2.56 -29.24 22.59
N PHE A 18 2.50 -28.02 23.10
CA PHE A 18 1.98 -26.90 22.33
C PHE A 18 2.97 -26.63 21.20
N ALA A 19 2.49 -26.68 19.95
CA ALA A 19 3.28 -26.23 18.83
C ALA A 19 3.60 -24.74 19.06
N GLN A 20 4.87 -24.36 18.91
CA GLN A 20 5.31 -23.00 19.07
C GLN A 20 4.59 -22.11 18.05
N SER A 21 3.97 -21.03 18.49
CA SER A 21 3.16 -20.13 17.65
C SER A 21 4.00 -19.39 16.61
N TYR A 22 5.27 -19.08 16.95
CA TYR A 22 6.23 -18.42 16.06
C TYR A 22 7.65 -18.96 16.28
N THR A 23 8.53 -18.62 15.34
CA THR A 23 9.98 -18.81 15.46
C THR A 23 10.66 -17.49 15.17
N SER A 24 11.66 -17.13 15.99
CA SER A 24 12.45 -15.90 15.80
C SER A 24 13.91 -16.22 15.55
N TYR A 25 14.50 -15.46 14.63
CA TYR A 25 15.92 -15.50 14.28
C TYR A 25 16.44 -14.07 14.30
N ARG A 26 17.46 -13.79 15.14
CA ARG A 26 18.05 -12.45 15.24
C ARG A 26 19.53 -12.47 14.91
N THR A 27 19.97 -11.48 14.13
CA THR A 27 21.38 -11.20 13.78
C THR A 27 21.69 -9.75 14.14
N GLY A 28 22.88 -9.48 14.63
CA GLY A 28 23.30 -8.15 15.09
C GLY A 28 23.12 -7.93 16.59
N SER A 29 22.82 -6.70 17.00
CA SER A 29 22.67 -6.32 18.41
C SER A 29 21.47 -7.02 19.06
N SER A 30 21.64 -7.47 20.31
CA SER A 30 20.53 -7.95 21.14
C SER A 30 19.71 -6.83 21.78
N PHE A 31 20.20 -5.59 21.73
CA PHE A 31 19.53 -4.41 22.24
C PHE A 31 18.98 -3.59 21.11
N SER A 32 17.72 -3.22 21.19
CA SER A 32 17.09 -2.29 20.25
C SER A 32 17.60 -0.89 20.48
N ILE A 33 17.64 -0.12 19.41
CA ILE A 33 17.95 1.31 19.42
C ILE A 33 16.78 2.06 18.79
N ASN A 34 16.63 3.32 19.14
CA ASN A 34 15.59 4.17 18.55
C ASN A 34 16.29 5.18 17.63
N THR A 35 16.04 5.08 16.35
CA THR A 35 16.45 6.05 15.33
C THR A 35 15.23 6.76 14.77
N THR A 36 15.44 7.71 13.83
CA THR A 36 14.34 8.37 13.14
C THR A 36 14.28 7.83 11.72
N PRO A 37 13.37 6.90 11.41
CA PRO A 37 13.23 6.37 10.06
C PRO A 37 12.71 7.43 9.10
N GLN A 38 12.94 7.22 7.80
CA GLN A 38 12.60 8.19 6.76
C GLN A 38 11.29 7.88 6.03
N GLY A 39 10.59 6.82 6.43
CA GLY A 39 9.36 6.37 5.77
C GLY A 39 9.57 5.85 4.35
N GLY A 40 8.47 5.58 3.67
CA GLY A 40 8.47 5.09 2.30
C GLY A 40 8.15 3.61 2.16
N SER A 41 8.07 3.14 0.91
CA SER A 41 7.67 1.77 0.59
C SER A 41 8.58 1.15 -0.47
N CYS A 42 8.95 -0.12 -0.29
CA CYS A 42 9.70 -0.89 -1.28
C CYS A 42 8.83 -2.07 -1.77
N LEU A 43 8.38 -2.00 -3.00
CA LEU A 43 7.51 -2.98 -3.67
C LEU A 43 8.37 -3.84 -4.60
N MET A 44 8.58 -5.12 -4.27
CA MET A 44 9.45 -6.03 -5.02
C MET A 44 8.63 -7.09 -5.74
N GLY A 45 8.84 -7.25 -7.04
CA GLY A 45 8.02 -8.12 -7.91
C GLY A 45 8.12 -9.61 -7.60
N GLY A 46 9.23 -10.06 -7.05
CA GLY A 46 9.47 -11.47 -6.75
C GLY A 46 10.71 -12.04 -7.45
N ALA A 47 10.90 -13.34 -7.38
CA ALA A 47 12.09 -14.09 -7.72
C ALA A 47 13.26 -13.76 -6.77
N SER A 48 14.24 -12.95 -7.19
CA SER A 48 15.28 -12.43 -6.29
C SER A 48 15.11 -10.93 -6.09
N GLU A 49 15.55 -10.44 -4.95
CA GLU A 49 15.57 -9.02 -4.65
C GLU A 49 16.61 -8.28 -5.48
N SER A 50 16.34 -6.99 -5.81
CA SER A 50 17.35 -6.06 -6.28
C SER A 50 18.15 -5.54 -5.08
N ASP A 51 19.46 -5.75 -5.08
CA ASP A 51 20.35 -5.33 -4.00
C ASP A 51 20.28 -3.81 -3.78
N GLU A 52 20.22 -3.03 -4.84
CA GLU A 52 20.17 -1.57 -4.77
C GLU A 52 18.84 -1.07 -4.18
N ALA A 53 17.72 -1.72 -4.53
CA ALA A 53 16.42 -1.42 -3.93
C ALA A 53 16.41 -1.79 -2.44
N MET A 54 17.01 -2.91 -2.07
CA MET A 54 17.13 -3.32 -0.67
C MET A 54 18.07 -2.41 0.11
N GLN A 55 19.17 -1.94 -0.49
CA GLN A 55 20.03 -0.91 0.11
C GLN A 55 19.25 0.38 0.35
N TRP A 56 18.44 0.83 -0.63
CA TRP A 56 17.56 1.99 -0.47
C TRP A 56 16.58 1.80 0.71
N PHE A 57 15.97 0.63 0.83
CA PHE A 57 15.07 0.28 1.93
C PHE A 57 15.78 0.33 3.29
N LEU A 58 16.94 -0.31 3.41
CA LEU A 58 17.73 -0.36 4.65
C LEU A 58 18.26 1.02 5.08
N GLN A 59 18.67 1.85 4.13
CA GLN A 59 19.12 3.22 4.42
C GLN A 59 18.04 4.04 5.11
N ARG A 60 16.76 3.80 4.79
CA ARG A 60 15.63 4.51 5.40
C ARG A 60 15.33 4.09 6.83
N ALA A 61 15.84 2.96 7.28
CA ALA A 61 15.85 2.59 8.70
C ALA A 61 16.81 3.46 9.54
N ASN A 62 17.67 4.26 8.89
CA ASN A 62 18.61 5.19 9.53
C ASN A 62 19.50 4.52 10.60
N GLY A 63 19.99 3.31 10.30
CA GLY A 63 20.81 2.53 11.21
C GLY A 63 20.06 1.76 12.29
N GLY A 64 18.73 1.78 12.26
CA GLY A 64 17.83 1.15 13.24
C GLY A 64 17.71 -0.36 13.12
N ASP A 65 16.65 -0.90 13.72
CA ASP A 65 16.31 -2.33 13.74
C ASP A 65 15.38 -2.69 12.58
N VAL A 66 15.72 -3.77 11.88
CA VAL A 66 14.94 -4.29 10.75
C VAL A 66 14.18 -5.53 11.18
N LEU A 67 12.88 -5.55 10.96
CA LEU A 67 12.00 -6.68 11.25
C LEU A 67 11.49 -7.31 9.96
N VAL A 68 11.77 -8.60 9.78
CA VAL A 68 11.24 -9.40 8.68
C VAL A 68 10.08 -10.25 9.20
N LEU A 69 8.90 -10.10 8.63
CA LEU A 69 7.72 -10.89 8.96
C LEU A 69 7.40 -11.87 7.83
N ARG A 70 7.15 -13.11 8.20
CA ARG A 70 6.82 -14.17 7.25
C ARG A 70 5.98 -15.29 7.88
N ALA A 71 5.29 -16.09 7.06
CA ALA A 71 4.48 -17.22 7.51
C ALA A 71 5.08 -18.59 7.17
N SER A 72 6.27 -18.62 6.56
CA SER A 72 7.00 -19.86 6.24
C SER A 72 8.48 -19.55 5.97
N GLY A 73 9.34 -20.56 5.95
CA GLY A 73 10.77 -20.41 5.71
C GLY A 73 11.59 -20.16 6.99
N SER A 74 12.72 -19.47 6.90
CA SER A 74 13.66 -19.25 7.99
C SER A 74 14.32 -17.85 7.87
N ASP A 75 15.56 -17.74 8.31
CA ASP A 75 16.35 -16.52 8.48
C ASP A 75 17.12 -16.06 7.22
N GLY A 76 16.69 -16.43 6.03
CA GLY A 76 17.43 -16.12 4.80
C GLY A 76 17.72 -14.64 4.58
N TYR A 77 16.91 -13.75 5.14
CA TYR A 77 17.14 -12.29 5.06
C TYR A 77 18.16 -11.76 6.07
N ASN A 78 18.42 -12.49 7.16
CA ASN A 78 19.19 -11.94 8.26
C ASN A 78 20.61 -11.50 7.83
N ASN A 79 21.44 -12.42 7.33
CA ASN A 79 22.80 -12.08 6.90
C ASN A 79 22.78 -11.21 5.63
N TYR A 80 21.87 -11.47 4.71
CA TYR A 80 21.70 -10.67 3.50
C TYR A 80 21.53 -9.18 3.82
N MET A 81 20.59 -8.83 4.72
CA MET A 81 20.33 -7.44 5.10
C MET A 81 21.40 -6.89 6.07
N TYR A 82 21.91 -7.74 7.00
CA TYR A 82 22.80 -7.28 8.05
C TYR A 82 24.24 -7.04 7.58
N SER A 83 24.77 -7.91 6.70
CA SER A 83 26.18 -7.89 6.29
C SER A 83 26.40 -7.73 4.80
N ASP A 84 25.62 -8.45 3.96
CA ASP A 84 26.00 -8.65 2.56
C ASP A 84 25.71 -7.41 1.72
N LEU A 85 24.69 -6.64 2.05
CA LEU A 85 24.31 -5.39 1.36
C LEU A 85 25.15 -4.18 1.76
N GLY A 86 25.98 -4.27 2.79
CA GLY A 86 26.90 -3.20 3.19
C GLY A 86 26.26 -1.95 3.77
N VAL A 87 24.99 -1.97 4.13
CA VAL A 87 24.29 -0.88 4.83
C VAL A 87 24.38 -1.13 6.33
N THR A 88 24.82 -0.12 7.09
CA THR A 88 24.92 -0.25 8.55
C THR A 88 23.53 -0.15 9.19
N ILE A 89 23.13 -1.22 9.89
CA ILE A 89 21.91 -1.31 10.69
C ILE A 89 22.24 -1.96 12.05
N ASN A 90 21.36 -1.76 13.05
CA ASN A 90 21.58 -2.28 14.41
C ASN A 90 21.37 -3.80 14.48
N SER A 91 20.28 -4.27 13.94
CA SER A 91 19.94 -5.70 13.88
C SER A 91 18.95 -6.03 12.76
N VAL A 92 18.90 -7.31 12.41
CA VAL A 92 17.82 -7.89 11.61
C VAL A 92 17.20 -9.03 12.40
N GLU A 93 15.89 -9.02 12.52
CA GLU A 93 15.16 -10.11 13.13
C GLU A 93 14.09 -10.64 12.21
N THR A 94 14.14 -11.94 11.87
CA THR A 94 13.08 -12.62 11.13
C THR A 94 12.16 -13.33 12.11
N ILE A 95 10.85 -13.02 12.05
CA ILE A 95 9.80 -13.71 12.79
C ILE A 95 8.94 -14.49 11.81
N VAL A 96 8.91 -15.82 12.01
CA VAL A 96 8.08 -16.76 11.26
C VAL A 96 6.82 -17.06 12.05
N PHE A 97 5.67 -16.66 11.53
CA PHE A 97 4.36 -17.00 12.11
C PHE A 97 4.01 -18.45 11.72
N ASN A 98 4.07 -19.37 12.67
CA ASN A 98 3.75 -20.78 12.43
C ASN A 98 2.24 -21.02 12.34
N ASN A 99 1.45 -20.13 12.94
CA ASN A 99 -0.02 -20.12 12.88
C ASN A 99 -0.56 -18.78 13.37
N SER A 100 -1.87 -18.56 13.28
CA SER A 100 -2.53 -17.30 13.64
C SER A 100 -2.43 -16.93 15.13
N SER A 101 -2.17 -17.87 16.05
CA SER A 101 -2.04 -17.55 17.48
C SER A 101 -0.79 -16.71 17.77
N ALA A 102 0.20 -16.70 16.87
CA ALA A 102 1.36 -15.82 16.95
C ALA A 102 0.97 -14.33 16.99
N SER A 103 -0.17 -13.96 16.42
CA SER A 103 -0.65 -12.58 16.44
C SER A 103 -1.02 -12.03 17.82
N SER A 104 -1.08 -12.90 18.84
CA SER A 104 -1.34 -12.52 20.23
C SER A 104 -0.06 -12.47 21.09
N GLU A 105 1.11 -12.76 20.50
CA GLU A 105 2.37 -12.84 21.24
C GLU A 105 2.93 -11.46 21.53
N THR A 106 3.09 -11.13 22.81
CA THR A 106 3.61 -9.82 23.26
C THR A 106 5.02 -9.54 22.76
N TYR A 107 5.84 -10.58 22.59
CA TYR A 107 7.17 -10.46 22.02
C TYR A 107 7.12 -9.89 20.59
N ILE A 108 6.23 -10.41 19.76
CA ILE A 108 6.07 -9.93 18.37
C ILE A 108 5.57 -8.49 18.35
N HIS A 109 4.62 -8.15 19.24
CA HIS A 109 4.12 -6.77 19.37
C HIS A 109 5.27 -5.81 19.68
N GLN A 110 6.11 -6.16 20.68
CA GLN A 110 7.25 -5.35 21.05
C GLN A 110 8.25 -5.20 19.89
N ARG A 111 8.51 -6.28 19.11
CA ARG A 111 9.43 -6.18 17.95
C ARG A 111 8.91 -5.26 16.87
N ILE A 112 7.59 -5.23 16.62
CA ILE A 112 6.98 -4.29 15.66
C ILE A 112 7.08 -2.85 16.20
N GLU A 113 6.85 -2.65 17.50
CA GLU A 113 6.96 -1.33 18.14
C GLU A 113 8.38 -0.76 18.13
N GLU A 114 9.39 -1.62 18.10
CA GLU A 114 10.80 -1.23 18.14
C GLU A 114 11.47 -1.15 16.76
N ALA A 115 10.80 -1.64 15.69
CA ALA A 115 11.37 -1.65 14.35
C ALA A 115 11.36 -0.27 13.68
N GLU A 116 12.42 0.05 12.95
CA GLU A 116 12.55 1.22 12.05
C GLU A 116 12.35 0.83 10.58
N ALA A 117 12.39 -0.46 10.25
CA ALA A 117 12.05 -0.99 8.93
C ALA A 117 11.30 -2.31 9.08
N ILE A 118 10.23 -2.52 8.29
CA ILE A 118 9.45 -3.77 8.28
C ILE A 118 9.42 -4.33 6.87
N TRP A 119 9.86 -5.59 6.72
CA TRP A 119 9.89 -6.32 5.46
C TRP A 119 8.95 -7.53 5.50
N PHE A 120 8.11 -7.67 4.48
CA PHE A 120 7.27 -8.85 4.28
C PHE A 120 7.89 -9.76 3.22
N ALA A 121 8.29 -10.97 3.64
CA ALA A 121 8.88 -11.93 2.73
C ALA A 121 7.85 -12.49 1.74
N GLY A 122 8.34 -13.16 0.71
CA GLY A 122 7.52 -13.96 -0.19
C GLY A 122 6.88 -15.17 0.52
N GLY A 123 5.88 -15.75 -0.11
CA GLY A 123 5.15 -16.90 0.44
C GLY A 123 3.70 -16.96 -0.07
N ASP A 124 2.79 -17.23 0.83
CA ASP A 124 1.34 -17.21 0.59
C ASP A 124 0.73 -15.98 1.29
N GLN A 125 0.25 -15.02 0.50
CA GLN A 125 -0.35 -13.79 1.04
C GLN A 125 -1.62 -14.05 1.86
N TRP A 126 -2.34 -15.13 1.62
CA TRP A 126 -3.51 -15.48 2.45
C TRP A 126 -3.12 -15.77 3.90
N ASN A 127 -1.95 -16.37 4.14
CA ASN A 127 -1.46 -16.52 5.49
C ASN A 127 -1.27 -15.17 6.19
N TYR A 128 -0.73 -14.18 5.50
CA TYR A 128 -0.56 -12.83 6.06
C TYR A 128 -1.91 -12.18 6.37
N VAL A 129 -2.84 -12.20 5.42
CA VAL A 129 -4.18 -11.63 5.61
C VAL A 129 -4.93 -12.34 6.73
N SER A 130 -4.95 -13.69 6.72
CA SER A 130 -5.71 -14.49 7.70
C SER A 130 -5.11 -14.45 9.11
N TYR A 131 -3.78 -14.24 9.26
CA TYR A 131 -3.14 -14.17 10.55
C TYR A 131 -3.17 -12.78 11.17
N TRP A 132 -3.08 -11.72 10.35
CA TRP A 132 -2.85 -10.36 10.85
C TRP A 132 -4.06 -9.44 10.76
N ARG A 133 -4.94 -9.61 9.77
CA ARG A 133 -6.11 -8.74 9.61
C ARG A 133 -7.04 -8.81 10.83
N ASN A 134 -7.49 -7.64 11.29
CA ASN A 134 -8.32 -7.48 12.49
C ASN A 134 -7.66 -7.95 13.80
N THR A 135 -6.32 -7.93 13.87
CA THR A 135 -5.54 -8.26 15.06
C THR A 135 -4.68 -7.08 15.52
N SER A 136 -3.99 -7.24 16.65
CA SER A 136 -3.01 -6.25 17.12
C SER A 136 -1.86 -6.06 16.14
N ILE A 137 -1.49 -7.09 15.37
CA ILE A 137 -0.40 -7.01 14.37
C ILE A 137 -0.74 -5.96 13.31
N GLN A 138 -1.94 -6.00 12.73
CA GLN A 138 -2.38 -4.99 11.77
C GLN A 138 -2.28 -3.57 12.35
N ASN A 139 -2.80 -3.37 13.56
CA ASN A 139 -2.81 -2.06 14.20
C ASN A 139 -1.39 -1.53 14.47
N LEU A 140 -0.48 -2.41 14.92
CA LEU A 140 0.90 -2.05 15.21
C LEU A 140 1.70 -1.73 13.93
N ILE A 141 1.48 -2.48 12.84
CA ILE A 141 2.10 -2.19 11.55
C ILE A 141 1.59 -0.85 11.01
N ASN A 142 0.28 -0.61 11.06
CA ASN A 142 -0.31 0.65 10.60
C ASN A 142 0.18 1.84 11.45
N ASP A 143 0.30 1.67 12.78
CA ASP A 143 0.92 2.69 13.64
C ASP A 143 2.39 2.94 13.28
N ALA A 144 3.15 1.89 13.00
CA ALA A 144 4.54 2.01 12.57
C ALA A 144 4.69 2.87 11.31
N VAL A 145 3.86 2.61 10.30
CA VAL A 145 3.89 3.33 9.02
C VAL A 145 3.34 4.75 9.17
N MET A 146 2.16 4.89 9.76
CA MET A 146 1.41 6.15 9.73
C MET A 146 1.85 7.15 10.78
N ASN A 147 2.34 6.70 11.94
CA ASN A 147 2.68 7.58 13.06
C ASN A 147 4.18 7.63 13.39
N ARG A 148 4.93 6.54 13.11
CA ARG A 148 6.37 6.49 13.39
C ARG A 148 7.24 6.65 12.14
N ASN A 149 6.64 6.76 10.98
CA ASN A 149 7.32 6.92 9.68
C ASN A 149 8.29 5.77 9.36
N VAL A 150 7.96 4.55 9.79
CA VAL A 150 8.73 3.33 9.53
C VAL A 150 8.65 2.99 8.04
N VAL A 151 9.79 2.66 7.43
CA VAL A 151 9.82 2.19 6.05
C VAL A 151 9.27 0.77 5.98
N ILE A 152 8.37 0.53 5.03
CA ILE A 152 7.72 -0.77 4.83
C ILE A 152 8.05 -1.32 3.45
N GLY A 153 8.19 -2.62 3.33
CA GLY A 153 8.40 -3.24 2.02
C GLY A 153 8.05 -4.71 1.99
N GLY A 154 8.04 -5.27 0.82
CA GLY A 154 7.79 -6.71 0.65
C GLY A 154 8.01 -7.19 -0.77
N THR A 155 8.26 -8.50 -0.88
CA THR A 155 8.46 -9.18 -2.15
C THR A 155 7.33 -10.18 -2.42
N SER A 156 6.92 -10.33 -3.68
CA SER A 156 5.92 -11.34 -4.07
C SER A 156 4.65 -11.25 -3.21
N ALA A 157 4.32 -12.27 -2.43
CA ALA A 157 3.18 -12.26 -1.50
C ALA A 157 3.21 -11.06 -0.52
N GLY A 158 4.41 -10.66 -0.07
CA GLY A 158 4.59 -9.49 0.79
C GLY A 158 4.28 -8.18 0.08
N MET A 159 4.63 -8.03 -1.21
CA MET A 159 4.22 -6.89 -2.02
C MET A 159 2.71 -6.89 -2.27
N ALA A 160 2.12 -8.06 -2.52
CA ALA A 160 0.70 -8.19 -2.89
C ALA A 160 -0.28 -7.68 -1.83
N ILE A 161 0.17 -7.53 -0.57
CA ILE A 161 -0.66 -7.06 0.55
C ILE A 161 -0.43 -5.59 0.92
N LEU A 162 0.47 -4.86 0.24
CA LEU A 162 0.85 -3.49 0.61
C LEU A 162 -0.09 -2.41 0.06
N GLY A 163 -0.97 -2.75 -0.86
CA GLY A 163 -1.99 -1.83 -1.38
C GLY A 163 -3.21 -1.71 -0.48
N GLY A 164 -3.93 -0.58 -0.54
CA GLY A 164 -5.21 -0.41 0.13
C GLY A 164 -6.30 -1.33 -0.44
N HIS A 165 -6.16 -1.75 -1.70
CA HIS A 165 -6.84 -2.89 -2.29
C HIS A 165 -5.82 -4.01 -2.50
N TYR A 166 -6.21 -5.27 -2.30
CA TYR A 166 -5.28 -6.38 -2.43
C TYR A 166 -5.95 -7.65 -2.96
N PHE A 167 -5.18 -8.43 -3.70
CA PHE A 167 -5.55 -9.79 -4.08
C PHE A 167 -5.13 -10.75 -2.96
N SER A 168 -6.08 -11.26 -2.18
CA SER A 168 -5.79 -12.07 -1.00
C SER A 168 -5.34 -13.49 -1.31
N ALA A 169 -5.65 -14.02 -2.49
CA ALA A 169 -5.47 -15.42 -2.88
C ALA A 169 -6.13 -16.44 -1.91
N GLU A 170 -7.16 -16.02 -1.16
CA GLU A 170 -7.90 -16.86 -0.21
C GLU A 170 -8.40 -18.18 -0.82
N ASN A 171 -8.82 -18.12 -2.08
CA ASN A 171 -9.32 -19.29 -2.82
C ASN A 171 -8.32 -19.76 -3.90
N GLY A 172 -7.03 -19.48 -3.72
CA GLY A 172 -5.96 -19.80 -4.66
C GLY A 172 -5.63 -18.67 -5.61
N THR A 173 -4.81 -18.98 -6.62
CA THR A 173 -4.41 -18.00 -7.64
C THR A 173 -5.34 -18.03 -8.83
N ILE A 174 -5.35 -16.94 -9.61
CA ILE A 174 -6.12 -16.81 -10.85
C ILE A 174 -5.20 -16.36 -11.99
N THR A 175 -5.39 -16.91 -13.19
CA THR A 175 -4.70 -16.48 -14.40
C THR A 175 -5.38 -15.27 -15.06
N SER A 176 -4.66 -14.57 -15.94
CA SER A 176 -5.24 -13.48 -16.73
C SER A 176 -6.44 -13.94 -17.57
N ALA A 177 -6.34 -15.10 -18.24
CA ALA A 177 -7.42 -15.64 -19.06
C ALA A 177 -8.70 -15.93 -18.25
N GLU A 178 -8.54 -16.50 -17.06
CA GLU A 178 -9.67 -16.80 -16.17
C GLU A 178 -10.33 -15.53 -15.65
N ALA A 179 -9.54 -14.56 -15.17
CA ALA A 179 -10.04 -13.30 -14.65
C ALA A 179 -10.76 -12.48 -15.73
N LEU A 180 -10.24 -12.47 -16.95
CA LEU A 180 -10.86 -11.78 -18.08
C LEU A 180 -12.15 -12.44 -18.57
N THR A 181 -12.26 -13.77 -18.44
CA THR A 181 -13.48 -14.51 -18.82
C THR A 181 -14.59 -14.32 -17.79
N ASN A 182 -14.26 -14.18 -16.53
CA ASN A 182 -15.21 -13.92 -15.44
C ASN A 182 -14.50 -13.17 -14.29
N PRO A 183 -14.59 -11.85 -14.22
CA PRO A 183 -13.95 -11.06 -13.17
C PRO A 183 -14.41 -11.40 -11.74
N TYR A 184 -15.59 -12.00 -11.60
CA TYR A 184 -16.18 -12.39 -10.32
C TYR A 184 -16.06 -13.89 -10.02
N ARG A 185 -15.05 -14.57 -10.57
CA ARG A 185 -14.73 -15.94 -10.15
C ARG A 185 -14.40 -15.99 -8.66
N THR A 186 -14.68 -17.14 -8.04
CA THR A 186 -14.41 -17.36 -6.61
C THR A 186 -12.95 -17.20 -6.22
N ASP A 187 -12.04 -17.52 -7.13
CA ASP A 187 -10.59 -17.37 -6.96
C ASP A 187 -10.05 -15.96 -7.28
N ALA A 188 -10.87 -15.08 -7.87
CA ALA A 188 -10.55 -13.66 -8.01
C ALA A 188 -10.83 -12.89 -6.71
N THR A 189 -10.13 -13.22 -5.63
CA THR A 189 -10.37 -12.68 -4.28
C THR A 189 -9.77 -11.30 -4.07
N VAL A 190 -10.32 -10.30 -4.77
CA VAL A 190 -9.96 -8.89 -4.56
C VAL A 190 -10.70 -8.34 -3.35
N SER A 191 -9.97 -7.76 -2.41
CA SER A 191 -10.52 -7.16 -1.19
C SER A 191 -10.25 -5.66 -1.12
N SER A 192 -11.25 -4.92 -0.65
CA SER A 192 -11.15 -3.52 -0.25
C SER A 192 -11.35 -3.35 1.26
N GLU A 193 -11.40 -4.45 2.00
CA GLU A 193 -11.45 -4.43 3.45
C GLU A 193 -10.15 -3.83 4.01
N PRO A 194 -10.19 -2.86 4.93
CA PRO A 194 -8.99 -2.25 5.49
C PRO A 194 -8.03 -3.29 6.06
N PHE A 195 -6.78 -3.24 5.63
CA PHE A 195 -5.72 -4.11 6.13
C PHE A 195 -4.46 -3.29 6.43
N LEU A 196 -3.54 -3.12 5.49
CA LEU A 196 -2.36 -2.29 5.71
C LEU A 196 -2.60 -0.88 5.18
N GLU A 197 -2.18 0.11 5.96
CA GLU A 197 -2.28 1.52 5.58
C GLU A 197 -0.93 2.02 5.06
N ASN A 198 -0.96 2.69 3.91
CA ASN A 198 0.23 3.26 3.31
C ASN A 198 -0.14 4.54 2.56
N TRP A 199 0.60 5.63 2.80
CA TRP A 199 0.28 6.99 2.36
C TRP A 199 -0.08 7.13 0.88
N PHE A 200 0.67 6.46 -0.01
CA PHE A 200 0.51 6.60 -1.47
C PHE A 200 -0.21 5.41 -2.11
N LEU A 201 -0.57 4.40 -1.31
CA LEU A 201 -1.15 3.15 -1.80
C LEU A 201 -2.61 2.92 -1.39
N THR A 202 -3.29 3.92 -0.83
CA THR A 202 -4.68 3.78 -0.31
C THR A 202 -5.66 3.29 -1.38
N ASP A 203 -5.59 3.83 -2.60
CA ASP A 203 -6.46 3.42 -3.72
C ASP A 203 -5.73 2.51 -4.72
N VAL A 204 -4.65 1.86 -4.28
CA VAL A 204 -3.80 1.06 -5.15
C VAL A 204 -4.01 -0.42 -4.87
N ILE A 205 -4.08 -1.22 -5.94
CA ILE A 205 -3.86 -2.66 -5.89
C ILE A 205 -2.50 -2.98 -6.49
N THR A 206 -1.71 -3.82 -5.80
CA THR A 206 -0.39 -4.25 -6.29
C THR A 206 -0.47 -5.62 -6.92
N ASP A 207 0.36 -5.88 -7.94
CA ASP A 207 0.53 -7.22 -8.53
C ASP A 207 2.02 -7.51 -8.79
N THR A 208 2.39 -8.78 -8.73
CA THR A 208 3.77 -9.28 -8.63
C THR A 208 4.01 -10.37 -9.66
N HIS A 209 5.29 -10.78 -9.90
CA HIS A 209 5.63 -11.77 -10.94
C HIS A 209 4.89 -11.46 -12.25
N TYR A 210 5.00 -10.19 -12.69
CA TYR A 210 4.02 -9.66 -13.64
C TYR A 210 4.21 -10.13 -15.06
N ASP A 211 5.41 -10.55 -15.40
CA ASP A 211 5.85 -11.07 -16.69
C ASP A 211 5.75 -12.60 -16.80
N ASP A 212 5.84 -13.34 -15.71
CA ASP A 212 5.84 -14.80 -15.71
C ASP A 212 4.90 -15.44 -14.67
N PRO A 213 3.70 -15.88 -15.07
CA PRO A 213 3.04 -15.64 -16.37
C PRO A 213 2.52 -14.21 -16.53
N ASP A 214 2.18 -13.79 -17.74
CA ASP A 214 1.61 -12.45 -18.00
C ASP A 214 0.35 -12.20 -17.15
N ARG A 215 0.46 -11.26 -16.21
CA ARG A 215 -0.60 -10.91 -15.24
C ARG A 215 -1.34 -9.62 -15.58
N ARG A 216 -1.04 -8.96 -16.70
CA ARG A 216 -1.68 -7.71 -17.11
C ARG A 216 -3.20 -7.83 -17.20
N GLY A 217 -3.69 -8.94 -17.75
CA GLY A 217 -5.13 -9.18 -17.89
C GLY A 217 -5.85 -9.35 -16.57
N ARG A 218 -5.27 -10.09 -15.59
CA ARG A 218 -5.90 -10.24 -14.28
C ARG A 218 -5.91 -8.92 -13.51
N HIS A 219 -4.84 -8.12 -13.63
CA HIS A 219 -4.76 -6.81 -12.99
C HIS A 219 -5.79 -5.85 -13.55
N ALA A 220 -5.99 -5.85 -14.88
CA ALA A 220 -7.08 -5.09 -15.51
C ALA A 220 -8.46 -5.54 -15.00
N ALA A 221 -8.68 -6.85 -14.81
CA ALA A 221 -9.92 -7.37 -14.23
C ALA A 221 -10.11 -6.97 -12.76
N PHE A 222 -9.04 -6.94 -11.97
CA PHE A 222 -9.08 -6.48 -10.58
C PHE A 222 -9.47 -4.99 -10.50
N LEU A 223 -8.85 -4.14 -11.31
CA LEU A 223 -9.20 -2.73 -11.39
C LEU A 223 -10.66 -2.52 -11.85
N ALA A 224 -11.10 -3.31 -12.86
CA ALA A 224 -12.47 -3.27 -13.34
C ALA A 224 -13.48 -3.61 -12.24
N ARG A 225 -13.19 -4.61 -11.40
CA ARG A 225 -14.02 -4.96 -10.24
C ARG A 225 -14.05 -3.83 -9.22
N ILE A 226 -12.88 -3.35 -8.80
CA ILE A 226 -12.80 -2.32 -7.76
C ILE A 226 -13.60 -1.09 -8.17
N ILE A 227 -13.45 -0.58 -9.41
CA ILE A 227 -14.18 0.60 -9.86
C ILE A 227 -15.70 0.33 -10.01
N THR A 228 -16.08 -0.89 -10.38
CA THR A 228 -17.50 -1.29 -10.53
C THR A 228 -18.18 -1.44 -9.16
N ASP A 229 -17.50 -2.14 -8.24
CA ASP A 229 -18.02 -2.43 -6.90
C ASP A 229 -18.14 -1.14 -6.04
N ASN A 230 -17.33 -0.13 -6.37
CA ASN A 230 -17.34 1.18 -5.73
C ASN A 230 -18.03 2.26 -6.59
N SER A 231 -18.82 1.88 -7.59
CA SER A 231 -19.50 2.83 -8.44
C SER A 231 -20.42 3.75 -7.61
N GLY A 232 -20.26 5.07 -7.83
CA GLY A 232 -20.96 6.10 -7.03
C GLY A 232 -20.18 6.59 -5.80
N SER A 233 -18.98 6.08 -5.55
CA SER A 233 -18.02 6.65 -4.60
C SER A 233 -16.94 7.47 -5.33
N ASP A 234 -16.11 8.18 -4.59
CA ASP A 234 -14.96 8.93 -5.13
C ASP A 234 -13.71 8.04 -5.35
N ILE A 235 -13.82 6.71 -5.18
CA ILE A 235 -12.69 5.78 -5.31
C ILE A 235 -12.39 5.55 -6.79
N VAL A 236 -11.19 5.96 -7.20
CA VAL A 236 -10.63 5.65 -8.51
C VAL A 236 -9.42 4.74 -8.31
N PRO A 237 -9.56 3.42 -8.50
CA PRO A 237 -8.49 2.48 -8.24
C PRO A 237 -7.33 2.70 -9.19
N LYS A 238 -6.14 2.42 -8.69
CA LYS A 238 -4.89 2.45 -9.43
C LYS A 238 -4.14 1.13 -9.24
N GLY A 239 -3.23 0.82 -10.15
CA GLY A 239 -2.41 -0.38 -10.07
C GLY A 239 -0.93 -0.07 -10.08
N ILE A 240 -0.15 -0.79 -9.27
CA ILE A 240 1.30 -0.85 -9.37
C ILE A 240 1.69 -2.31 -9.52
N ALA A 241 2.47 -2.62 -10.54
CA ALA A 241 2.96 -3.98 -10.75
C ALA A 241 4.45 -3.99 -11.07
N CYS A 242 5.12 -5.06 -10.68
CA CYS A 242 6.53 -5.28 -10.95
C CYS A 242 6.74 -6.64 -11.61
N ASP A 243 7.53 -6.67 -12.68
CA ASP A 243 8.10 -7.89 -13.23
C ASP A 243 9.00 -8.55 -12.17
N GLU A 244 9.36 -9.81 -12.35
CA GLU A 244 10.37 -10.45 -11.51
C GLU A 244 11.67 -9.63 -11.54
N TYR A 245 12.46 -9.67 -10.47
CA TYR A 245 13.73 -8.93 -10.29
C TYR A 245 13.60 -7.39 -10.31
N THR A 246 12.38 -6.87 -10.34
CA THR A 246 12.10 -5.43 -10.42
C THR A 246 11.50 -4.91 -9.11
N ALA A 247 11.92 -3.70 -8.71
CA ALA A 247 11.38 -3.05 -7.52
C ALA A 247 10.93 -1.61 -7.78
N VAL A 248 9.87 -1.20 -7.10
CA VAL A 248 9.40 0.19 -7.01
C VAL A 248 9.62 0.69 -5.60
N CYS A 249 10.52 1.64 -5.43
CA CYS A 249 10.81 2.30 -4.15
C CYS A 249 10.18 3.69 -4.12
N ILE A 250 9.19 3.88 -3.25
CA ILE A 250 8.40 5.11 -3.11
C ILE A 250 8.86 5.84 -1.86
N ASP A 251 9.31 7.07 -2.00
CA ASP A 251 9.73 7.88 -0.86
C ASP A 251 8.54 8.54 -0.12
N ASP A 252 8.85 9.28 0.94
CA ASP A 252 7.88 9.97 1.80
C ASP A 252 7.19 11.20 1.15
N VAL A 253 7.58 11.55 -0.07
CA VAL A 253 6.89 12.59 -0.88
C VAL A 253 6.15 12.00 -2.09
N GLY A 254 6.21 10.68 -2.30
CA GLY A 254 5.49 9.97 -3.36
C GLY A 254 6.28 9.80 -4.66
N LEU A 255 7.57 10.12 -4.68
CA LEU A 255 8.41 9.85 -5.83
C LEU A 255 8.82 8.37 -5.84
N ALA A 256 8.34 7.63 -6.84
CA ALA A 256 8.71 6.24 -7.09
C ALA A 256 9.97 6.17 -7.97
N ARG A 257 10.96 5.39 -7.53
CA ARG A 257 12.15 5.01 -8.29
C ARG A 257 12.05 3.54 -8.66
N VAL A 258 12.41 3.19 -9.89
CA VAL A 258 12.31 1.81 -10.37
C VAL A 258 13.70 1.19 -10.52
N PHE A 259 13.93 0.15 -9.75
CA PHE A 259 15.18 -0.62 -9.72
C PHE A 259 15.01 -1.93 -10.48
N GLY A 260 16.08 -2.38 -11.16
CA GLY A 260 16.13 -3.61 -11.93
C GLY A 260 17.37 -3.67 -12.82
N GLY A 261 17.48 -4.68 -13.64
CA GLY A 261 18.70 -4.98 -14.41
C GLY A 261 18.79 -4.37 -15.81
N TYR A 262 17.89 -3.43 -16.18
CA TYR A 262 17.98 -2.79 -17.50
C TYR A 262 19.26 -1.96 -17.65
N PRO A 263 19.99 -2.00 -18.80
CA PRO A 263 19.57 -2.57 -20.10
C PRO A 263 19.90 -4.07 -20.31
N THR A 264 20.50 -4.75 -19.34
CA THR A 264 20.89 -6.15 -19.47
C THR A 264 19.65 -7.07 -19.53
N TYR A 265 18.63 -6.74 -18.74
CA TYR A 265 17.36 -7.44 -18.67
C TYR A 265 16.20 -6.48 -18.99
N ASP A 266 15.05 -7.04 -19.39
CA ASP A 266 13.85 -6.25 -19.74
C ASP A 266 12.92 -6.06 -18.54
N ASP A 267 13.48 -5.72 -17.39
CA ASP A 267 12.76 -5.54 -16.12
C ASP A 267 11.89 -4.29 -16.17
N ASN A 268 10.60 -4.44 -15.85
CA ASN A 268 9.65 -3.33 -15.92
C ASN A 268 8.81 -3.22 -14.66
N ALA A 269 8.40 -1.99 -14.37
CA ALA A 269 7.27 -1.70 -13.50
C ALA A 269 6.15 -1.00 -14.29
N TYR A 270 4.94 -1.08 -13.77
CA TYR A 270 3.74 -0.55 -14.41
C TYR A 270 2.94 0.27 -13.42
N PHE A 271 2.59 1.50 -13.80
CA PHE A 271 1.68 2.37 -13.08
C PHE A 271 0.40 2.51 -13.91
N ILE A 272 -0.70 1.98 -13.39
CA ILE A 272 -1.93 1.72 -14.13
C ILE A 272 -3.06 2.52 -13.52
N ARG A 273 -3.88 3.17 -14.33
CA ARG A 273 -5.09 3.82 -13.85
C ARG A 273 -6.19 3.83 -14.91
N PRO A 274 -7.47 3.87 -14.51
CA PRO A 274 -8.57 4.20 -15.42
C PRO A 274 -8.30 5.53 -16.12
N ASN A 275 -8.71 5.61 -17.38
CA ASN A 275 -8.48 6.81 -18.19
C ASN A 275 -9.41 7.96 -17.76
N CYS A 276 -8.88 8.88 -16.95
CA CYS A 276 -9.61 10.04 -16.45
C CYS A 276 -9.96 11.10 -17.53
N GLU A 277 -9.43 10.96 -18.73
CA GLU A 277 -9.80 11.82 -19.88
C GLU A 277 -11.21 11.46 -20.41
N LEU A 278 -11.74 10.32 -20.00
CA LEU A 278 -13.07 9.87 -20.35
C LEU A 278 -14.10 10.39 -19.34
N THR A 279 -15.27 10.74 -19.84
CA THR A 279 -16.41 11.16 -18.99
C THR A 279 -16.99 10.00 -18.16
N ASP A 280 -16.80 8.76 -18.63
CA ASP A 280 -17.20 7.53 -17.96
C ASP A 280 -16.02 6.54 -17.97
N MET A 281 -15.47 6.27 -16.82
CA MET A 281 -14.35 5.35 -16.60
C MET A 281 -14.79 3.91 -16.31
N LEU A 282 -16.10 3.67 -16.08
CA LEU A 282 -16.60 2.33 -15.75
C LEU A 282 -16.47 1.37 -16.94
N PRO A 283 -16.22 0.07 -16.71
CA PRO A 283 -16.33 -0.94 -17.76
C PRO A 283 -17.72 -0.95 -18.40
N GLU A 284 -17.79 -1.22 -19.69
CA GLU A 284 -19.05 -1.45 -20.38
C GLU A 284 -19.76 -2.71 -19.85
N THR A 285 -18.98 -3.73 -19.45
CA THR A 285 -19.48 -4.95 -18.81
C THR A 285 -18.44 -5.50 -17.83
N CYS A 286 -18.79 -5.53 -16.54
CA CYS A 286 -18.05 -6.21 -15.49
C CYS A 286 -19.05 -6.88 -14.54
N MET A 287 -19.39 -8.13 -14.83
CA MET A 287 -20.41 -8.90 -14.11
C MET A 287 -19.99 -10.35 -13.94
N ALA A 288 -20.59 -11.03 -12.95
CA ALA A 288 -20.34 -12.45 -12.70
C ALA A 288 -20.75 -13.31 -13.92
N ASN A 289 -19.94 -14.30 -14.22
CA ASN A 289 -20.13 -15.26 -15.32
C ASN A 289 -20.23 -14.62 -16.73
N THR A 290 -19.62 -13.45 -16.90
CA THR A 290 -19.58 -12.73 -18.16
C THR A 290 -18.16 -12.25 -18.42
N ALA A 291 -17.70 -12.37 -19.66
CA ALA A 291 -16.38 -11.87 -20.05
C ALA A 291 -16.31 -10.34 -19.85
N LEU A 292 -15.20 -9.89 -19.29
CA LEU A 292 -14.94 -8.47 -19.10
C LEU A 292 -14.95 -7.74 -20.46
N HIS A 293 -15.68 -6.65 -20.52
CA HIS A 293 -15.58 -5.68 -21.60
C HIS A 293 -15.31 -4.31 -21.02
N TRP A 294 -14.09 -3.82 -21.23
CA TRP A 294 -13.60 -2.51 -20.82
C TRP A 294 -12.74 -1.94 -21.93
N ASP A 295 -13.40 -1.56 -23.02
CA ASP A 295 -12.70 -1.17 -24.24
C ASP A 295 -12.52 0.35 -24.37
N LYS A 296 -13.59 1.11 -24.19
CA LYS A 296 -13.57 2.58 -24.31
C LYS A 296 -12.89 3.06 -25.60
N GLY A 297 -13.10 2.30 -26.71
CA GLY A 297 -12.43 2.59 -27.97
C GLY A 297 -10.90 2.29 -27.96
N GLY A 298 -10.47 1.32 -27.15
CA GLY A 298 -9.09 0.90 -27.02
C GLY A 298 -8.27 1.70 -25.99
N VAL A 299 -8.91 2.58 -25.19
CA VAL A 299 -8.21 3.50 -24.29
C VAL A 299 -8.76 3.50 -22.86
N ALA A 300 -9.27 2.34 -22.40
CA ALA A 300 -9.89 2.20 -21.09
C ALA A 300 -8.94 2.52 -19.93
N LEU A 301 -7.68 2.08 -20.04
CA LEU A 301 -6.63 2.29 -19.04
C LEU A 301 -5.46 3.06 -19.65
N LYS A 302 -4.89 3.94 -18.88
CA LYS A 302 -3.60 4.60 -19.13
C LYS A 302 -2.54 3.92 -18.26
N VAL A 303 -1.43 3.54 -18.88
CA VAL A 303 -0.35 2.80 -18.22
C VAL A 303 0.98 3.46 -18.52
N TYR A 304 1.74 3.78 -17.47
CA TYR A 304 3.13 4.17 -17.61
C TYR A 304 4.01 2.95 -17.35
N LYS A 305 4.58 2.39 -18.40
CA LYS A 305 5.52 1.28 -18.35
C LYS A 305 6.94 1.84 -18.28
N ILE A 306 7.71 1.42 -17.30
CA ILE A 306 9.00 2.03 -16.97
C ILE A 306 10.06 0.94 -16.69
N LYS A 307 11.27 1.11 -17.20
CA LYS A 307 12.38 0.19 -16.99
C LYS A 307 13.01 0.35 -15.62
N GLY A 308 13.27 -0.77 -14.93
CA GLY A 308 14.08 -0.81 -13.73
C GLY A 308 15.57 -0.71 -14.05
N THR A 309 16.25 0.30 -13.53
CA THR A 309 17.69 0.48 -13.68
C THR A 309 18.41 0.18 -12.37
N LEU A 310 19.71 -0.17 -12.42
CA LEU A 310 20.49 -0.44 -11.20
C LEU A 310 20.43 0.71 -10.20
N GLU A 311 20.56 1.95 -10.65
CA GLU A 311 20.58 3.12 -9.78
C GLU A 311 19.18 3.71 -9.51
N GLY A 312 18.11 3.09 -9.98
CA GLY A 312 16.74 3.60 -9.82
C GLY A 312 16.58 5.02 -10.41
N THR A 313 17.19 5.27 -11.59
CA THR A 313 17.18 6.60 -12.22
C THR A 313 15.85 6.94 -12.88
N ASN A 314 15.09 5.93 -13.26
CA ASN A 314 13.76 6.08 -13.84
C ASN A 314 12.72 6.28 -12.73
N THR A 315 11.79 7.22 -12.92
CA THR A 315 10.90 7.67 -11.85
C THR A 315 9.46 7.84 -12.31
N PHE A 316 8.53 7.75 -11.34
CA PHE A 316 7.13 8.10 -11.50
C PHE A 316 6.61 8.81 -10.25
N ASP A 317 5.80 9.85 -10.40
CA ASP A 317 5.27 10.64 -9.29
C ASP A 317 3.85 10.16 -8.93
N LEU A 318 3.72 9.58 -7.72
CA LEU A 318 2.43 9.12 -7.21
C LEU A 318 1.58 10.26 -6.64
N SER A 319 2.13 11.45 -6.47
CA SER A 319 1.36 12.59 -6.00
C SER A 319 0.40 13.13 -7.07
N ASP A 320 0.76 12.99 -8.35
CA ASP A 320 -0.08 13.39 -9.48
C ASP A 320 -0.54 12.23 -10.38
N TRP A 321 0.16 11.09 -10.35
CA TRP A 321 -0.10 9.92 -11.20
C TRP A 321 -0.06 10.23 -12.71
N GLN A 322 0.77 11.18 -13.12
CA GLN A 322 0.89 11.66 -14.49
C GLN A 322 2.32 11.91 -14.93
N THR A 323 3.19 12.30 -13.99
CA THR A 323 4.57 12.66 -14.28
C THR A 323 5.50 11.47 -14.11
N GLY A 324 6.26 11.15 -15.15
CA GLY A 324 7.27 10.08 -15.11
C GLY A 324 8.46 10.40 -16.03
N SER A 325 9.58 9.73 -15.76
CA SER A 325 10.81 9.84 -16.52
C SER A 325 11.40 8.47 -16.82
N GLY A 326 11.85 8.24 -18.04
CA GLY A 326 12.51 6.99 -18.46
C GLY A 326 11.56 5.85 -18.84
N GLY A 327 10.25 6.09 -18.93
CA GLY A 327 9.25 5.11 -19.36
C GLY A 327 8.49 5.53 -20.60
N VAL A 328 7.48 4.76 -20.94
CA VAL A 328 6.57 4.99 -22.08
C VAL A 328 5.13 4.83 -21.65
N TRP A 329 4.23 5.57 -22.26
CA TRP A 329 2.80 5.44 -22.05
C TRP A 329 2.22 4.36 -22.98
N GLU A 330 1.34 3.55 -22.43
CA GLU A 330 0.52 2.57 -23.14
C GLU A 330 -0.96 2.84 -22.87
N HIS A 331 -1.83 2.44 -23.81
CA HIS A 331 -3.24 2.25 -23.61
C HIS A 331 -3.55 0.78 -23.48
N TRP A 332 -4.28 0.42 -22.43
CA TRP A 332 -4.80 -0.93 -22.28
C TRP A 332 -6.31 -0.94 -22.35
N SER A 333 -6.84 -2.02 -22.92
CA SER A 333 -8.27 -2.27 -22.99
C SER A 333 -8.55 -3.79 -22.93
N VAL A 334 -9.81 -4.12 -22.66
CA VAL A 334 -10.29 -5.50 -22.68
C VAL A 334 -11.53 -5.56 -23.54
N ASN A 335 -11.44 -6.29 -24.66
CA ASN A 335 -12.56 -6.48 -25.59
C ASN A 335 -13.12 -7.91 -25.44
N ASN A 336 -14.27 -8.04 -24.74
CA ASN A 336 -14.96 -9.32 -24.51
C ASN A 336 -14.00 -10.43 -24.03
N GLY A 337 -13.23 -10.16 -22.98
CA GLY A 337 -12.27 -11.10 -22.39
C GLY A 337 -10.92 -11.16 -23.09
N THR A 338 -10.69 -10.37 -24.12
CA THR A 338 -9.40 -10.29 -24.81
C THR A 338 -8.67 -9.02 -24.40
N PHE A 339 -7.50 -9.17 -23.75
CA PHE A 339 -6.65 -8.06 -23.37
C PHE A 339 -5.88 -7.51 -24.57
N VAL A 340 -5.83 -6.18 -24.69
CA VAL A 340 -5.11 -5.46 -25.74
C VAL A 340 -4.28 -4.36 -25.12
N ALA A 341 -3.00 -4.29 -25.51
CA ALA A 341 -2.10 -3.18 -25.19
C ALA A 341 -1.64 -2.52 -26.48
N SER A 342 -1.57 -1.20 -26.51
CA SER A 342 -1.12 -0.40 -27.65
C SER A 342 -0.28 0.77 -27.19
N ALA A 343 0.50 1.37 -28.11
CA ALA A 343 1.22 2.61 -27.81
C ALA A 343 0.23 3.70 -27.36
N GLY A 344 0.57 4.35 -26.25
CA GLY A 344 -0.28 5.33 -25.61
C GLY A 344 0.28 6.75 -25.64
N THR A 345 -0.50 7.67 -25.12
CA THR A 345 -0.12 9.06 -24.88
C THR A 345 -0.11 9.33 -23.39
N GLN A 346 0.71 10.28 -22.96
CA GLN A 346 0.70 10.74 -21.58
C GLN A 346 -0.73 11.09 -21.17
N ILE A 347 -1.08 10.64 -19.98
CA ILE A 347 -2.37 10.97 -19.38
C ILE A 347 -2.40 12.46 -19.03
N ASN A 348 -3.52 13.07 -19.28
CA ASN A 348 -3.79 14.44 -18.91
C ASN A 348 -5.10 14.49 -18.12
N CYS A 349 -5.02 14.15 -16.85
CA CYS A 349 -6.13 14.34 -15.92
C CYS A 349 -6.15 15.80 -15.45
N ILE A 350 -6.02 16.72 -16.36
CA ILE A 350 -6.57 18.02 -16.04
C ILE A 350 -8.04 17.69 -15.79
N LEU A 351 -8.44 17.76 -14.51
CA LEU A 351 -9.83 18.11 -14.25
C LEU A 351 -10.11 19.20 -15.28
N SER A 352 -10.88 18.87 -16.31
CA SER A 352 -11.39 19.91 -17.16
C SER A 352 -12.10 20.83 -16.20
N VAL A 353 -11.44 21.92 -15.89
CA VAL A 353 -12.10 23.10 -15.40
C VAL A 353 -12.85 23.61 -16.63
N ASP A 354 -13.82 22.82 -17.11
CA ASP A 354 -15.02 23.40 -17.64
C ASP A 354 -15.52 24.24 -16.48
N GLU A 355 -14.97 25.48 -16.43
CA GLU A 355 -15.44 26.52 -15.54
C GLU A 355 -15.94 25.98 -14.18
N LEU A 356 -15.10 25.27 -13.41
CA LEU A 356 -15.13 25.55 -12.00
C LEU A 356 -14.87 27.04 -11.93
N GLU A 357 -15.96 27.83 -12.06
CA GLU A 357 -15.99 29.21 -11.55
C GLU A 357 -15.08 29.14 -10.34
N LYS A 358 -13.91 29.81 -10.38
CA LYS A 358 -12.91 29.77 -9.35
C LYS A 358 -13.61 30.06 -8.04
N THR A 359 -14.11 29.02 -7.38
CA THR A 359 -14.72 29.20 -6.07
C THR A 359 -13.55 29.52 -5.15
N THR A 360 -13.28 30.81 -5.05
CA THR A 360 -12.14 31.34 -4.32
C THR A 360 -12.44 31.19 -2.85
N VAL A 361 -11.77 30.24 -2.17
CA VAL A 361 -11.79 30.18 -0.71
C VAL A 361 -10.68 31.09 -0.17
N LYS A 362 -11.07 32.10 0.58
CA LYS A 362 -10.17 32.99 1.31
C LYS A 362 -10.15 32.61 2.78
N ILE A 363 -8.97 32.63 3.39
CA ILE A 363 -8.76 32.40 4.81
C ILE A 363 -7.98 33.54 5.41
N TYR A 364 -8.45 34.09 6.52
CA TYR A 364 -7.78 35.19 7.19
C TYR A 364 -8.16 35.30 8.68
N PRO A 365 -7.22 35.80 9.51
CA PRO A 365 -5.82 36.04 9.22
C PRO A 365 -5.04 34.73 9.11
N ASN A 366 -3.98 34.71 8.28
CA ASN A 366 -3.06 33.59 8.22
C ASN A 366 -1.63 34.19 8.17
N PRO A 367 -0.80 34.08 9.20
CA PRO A 367 -0.97 33.29 10.44
C PRO A 367 -2.15 33.71 11.34
N VAL A 368 -2.79 32.72 11.97
CA VAL A 368 -3.95 32.91 12.85
C VAL A 368 -3.56 32.80 14.32
N LYS A 369 -4.10 33.69 15.18
CA LYS A 369 -3.91 33.63 16.65
C LYS A 369 -5.09 32.96 17.35
N SER A 370 -6.31 33.40 17.10
CA SER A 370 -7.50 32.92 17.82
C SER A 370 -8.64 32.48 16.89
N ASN A 371 -9.01 33.31 15.95
CA ASN A 371 -10.13 33.06 15.03
C ASN A 371 -9.67 33.11 13.59
N LEU A 372 -9.97 32.04 12.84
CA LEU A 372 -9.75 31.94 11.39
C LEU A 372 -11.09 32.14 10.69
N VAL A 373 -11.19 33.14 9.86
CA VAL A 373 -12.35 33.33 8.98
C VAL A 373 -12.11 32.56 7.68
N VAL A 374 -13.11 31.80 7.29
CA VAL A 374 -13.16 31.06 6.04
C VAL A 374 -14.31 31.62 5.22
N SER A 375 -14.00 32.20 4.06
CA SER A 375 -14.97 32.85 3.18
C SER A 375 -14.87 32.26 1.78
N ALA A 376 -15.99 32.01 1.13
CA ALA A 376 -16.10 31.48 -0.23
C ALA A 376 -17.20 32.17 -1.03
N GLU A 377 -17.07 32.18 -2.34
CA GLU A 377 -18.09 32.74 -3.25
C GLU A 377 -19.36 31.89 -3.32
N LYS A 378 -19.24 30.58 -3.03
CA LYS A 378 -20.37 29.63 -2.99
C LYS A 378 -20.58 29.13 -1.56
N PRO A 379 -21.78 28.61 -1.23
CA PRO A 379 -22.08 28.11 0.11
C PRO A 379 -21.16 26.97 0.54
N ILE A 380 -20.57 27.08 1.72
CA ILE A 380 -19.73 26.07 2.34
C ILE A 380 -20.63 25.03 3.02
N GLN A 381 -20.34 23.74 2.80
CA GLN A 381 -21.06 22.62 3.40
C GLN A 381 -20.38 22.11 4.66
N THR A 382 -19.08 21.78 4.54
CA THR A 382 -18.30 21.29 5.68
C THR A 382 -16.90 21.89 5.67
N ILE A 383 -16.34 22.03 6.87
CA ILE A 383 -14.96 22.41 7.08
C ILE A 383 -14.31 21.41 8.02
N GLU A 384 -13.18 20.87 7.63
CA GLU A 384 -12.34 20.03 8.46
C GLU A 384 -10.96 20.66 8.56
N LEU A 385 -10.42 20.77 9.77
CA LEU A 385 -9.07 21.22 10.03
C LEU A 385 -8.24 20.01 10.43
N LEU A 386 -7.18 19.77 9.71
CA LEU A 386 -6.26 18.65 9.93
C LEU A 386 -4.95 19.19 10.49
N ASP A 387 -4.33 18.46 11.40
CA ASP A 387 -2.98 18.74 11.87
C ASP A 387 -1.93 18.30 10.82
N GLY A 388 -0.62 18.48 11.14
CA GLY A 388 0.48 18.09 10.26
C GLY A 388 0.56 16.58 9.98
N PHE A 389 -0.21 15.79 10.71
CA PHE A 389 -0.30 14.33 10.56
C PHE A 389 -1.60 13.88 9.85
N GLY A 390 -2.36 14.82 9.29
CA GLY A 390 -3.62 14.51 8.61
C GLY A 390 -4.80 14.19 9.54
N ARG A 391 -4.65 14.25 10.87
CA ARG A 391 -5.74 13.98 11.81
C ARG A 391 -6.68 15.18 11.88
N ILE A 392 -7.99 14.90 11.84
CA ILE A 392 -9.01 15.95 12.01
C ILE A 392 -8.99 16.43 13.45
N VAL A 393 -8.54 17.67 13.65
CA VAL A 393 -8.53 18.35 14.96
C VAL A 393 -9.75 19.24 15.19
N LEU A 394 -10.48 19.59 14.13
CA LEU A 394 -11.72 20.33 14.19
C LEU A 394 -12.57 20.01 12.97
N LYS A 395 -13.86 19.69 13.20
CA LYS A 395 -14.85 19.53 12.13
C LYS A 395 -16.05 20.44 12.41
N LYS A 396 -16.53 21.10 11.37
CA LYS A 396 -17.70 21.99 11.44
C LYS A 396 -18.58 21.79 10.21
N GLU A 397 -19.82 21.41 10.46
CA GLU A 397 -20.88 21.47 9.44
C GLU A 397 -21.34 22.92 9.29
N VAL A 398 -21.41 23.39 8.05
CA VAL A 398 -21.77 24.78 7.74
C VAL A 398 -23.05 24.76 6.90
N SER A 399 -24.13 25.26 7.45
CA SER A 399 -25.45 25.23 6.78
C SER A 399 -25.55 26.31 5.73
N ASN A 400 -24.97 26.06 4.54
CA ASN A 400 -25.08 26.90 3.34
C ASN A 400 -24.69 28.38 3.54
N MET A 401 -23.68 28.68 4.37
CA MET A 401 -23.13 30.03 4.53
C MET A 401 -21.90 30.22 3.65
N GLN A 402 -21.72 31.41 3.10
CA GLN A 402 -20.53 31.79 2.32
C GLN A 402 -19.34 32.16 3.20
N GLU A 403 -19.57 32.41 4.50
CA GLU A 403 -18.53 32.75 5.44
C GLU A 403 -18.78 32.10 6.80
N THR A 404 -17.73 31.63 7.44
CA THR A 404 -17.78 31.08 8.79
C THR A 404 -16.45 31.28 9.51
N THR A 405 -16.49 31.18 10.84
CA THR A 405 -15.31 31.35 11.71
C THR A 405 -15.00 30.05 12.44
N LEU A 406 -13.72 29.70 12.47
CA LEU A 406 -13.17 28.59 13.27
C LEU A 406 -12.40 29.15 14.46
N GLN A 407 -12.64 28.57 15.64
CA GLN A 407 -11.90 28.92 16.84
C GLN A 407 -10.61 28.09 16.93
N MET A 408 -9.48 28.78 16.77
CA MET A 408 -8.15 28.17 16.78
C MET A 408 -7.43 28.31 18.14
N SER A 409 -7.99 29.03 19.08
CA SER A 409 -7.32 29.44 20.33
C SER A 409 -6.85 28.26 21.19
N LYS A 410 -7.55 27.12 21.14
CA LYS A 410 -7.22 25.89 21.89
C LYS A 410 -6.20 24.96 21.20
N LEU A 411 -5.82 25.26 19.96
CA LEU A 411 -4.88 24.45 19.20
C LEU A 411 -3.45 24.94 19.47
N SER A 412 -2.48 24.06 19.35
CA SER A 412 -1.04 24.38 19.46
C SER A 412 -0.55 25.21 18.29
N SER A 413 0.56 25.93 18.45
CA SER A 413 1.21 26.60 17.33
C SER A 413 1.78 25.54 16.36
N GLY A 414 1.56 25.75 15.05
CA GLY A 414 2.00 24.79 14.04
C GLY A 414 1.33 25.01 12.67
N THR A 415 1.61 24.10 11.75
CA THR A 415 0.96 24.06 10.45
C THR A 415 -0.24 23.14 10.47
N TYR A 416 -1.34 23.61 9.90
CA TYR A 416 -2.59 22.90 9.76
C TYR A 416 -3.03 22.93 8.29
N PHE A 417 -3.88 21.98 7.90
CA PHE A 417 -4.50 21.92 6.59
C PHE A 417 -6.02 22.04 6.74
N LEU A 418 -6.58 23.06 6.10
CA LEU A 418 -8.01 23.33 6.10
C LEU A 418 -8.63 22.69 4.85
N LYS A 419 -9.53 21.74 5.03
CA LYS A 419 -10.32 21.10 3.99
C LYS A 419 -11.71 21.72 3.99
N VAL A 420 -12.07 22.38 2.90
CA VAL A 420 -13.36 23.05 2.72
C VAL A 420 -14.15 22.36 1.63
N ARG A 421 -15.34 21.86 1.96
CA ARG A 421 -16.24 21.24 0.99
C ARG A 421 -17.28 22.27 0.53
N ILE A 422 -17.36 22.45 -0.78
CA ILE A 422 -18.33 23.31 -1.47
C ILE A 422 -18.94 22.52 -2.62
N ASN A 423 -20.20 22.16 -2.53
CA ASN A 423 -20.85 21.17 -3.41
C ASN A 423 -20.05 19.86 -3.43
N ASN A 424 -19.66 19.38 -4.62
CA ASN A 424 -18.82 18.19 -4.79
C ASN A 424 -17.32 18.49 -4.82
N THR A 425 -16.92 19.74 -4.54
CA THR A 425 -15.51 20.16 -4.62
C THR A 425 -14.90 20.28 -3.23
N ILE A 426 -13.69 19.75 -3.07
CA ILE A 426 -12.88 19.91 -1.86
C ILE A 426 -11.71 20.85 -2.17
N ILE A 427 -11.56 21.89 -1.35
CA ILE A 427 -10.50 22.88 -1.45
C ILE A 427 -9.62 22.77 -0.22
N LEU A 428 -8.31 22.59 -0.42
CA LEU A 428 -7.31 22.55 0.64
C LEU A 428 -6.59 23.90 0.75
N LYS A 429 -6.41 24.38 2.00
CA LYS A 429 -5.64 25.58 2.31
C LYS A 429 -4.70 25.33 3.48
N LYS A 430 -3.46 25.78 3.37
CA LYS A 430 -2.49 25.76 4.48
C LYS A 430 -2.82 26.89 5.46
N VAL A 431 -2.88 26.54 6.74
CA VAL A 431 -3.12 27.47 7.87
C VAL A 431 -1.90 27.41 8.79
N ILE A 432 -1.39 28.57 9.18
CA ILE A 432 -0.29 28.71 10.14
C ILE A 432 -0.85 29.30 11.43
N LYS A 433 -0.60 28.64 12.57
CA LYS A 433 -0.98 29.10 13.89
C LYS A 433 0.24 29.39 14.77
#